data_f32bc03508645d21ca0de45ff3842ee6
#
_entry.id   f32bc03508645d21ca0de45ff3842ee6
#
_cell.length_a   1.000
_cell.length_b   1.000
_cell.length_c   1.000
_cell.angle_alpha   90.00
_cell.angle_beta   90.00
_cell.angle_gamma   90.00
#
_symmetry.space_group_name_H-M   'P 1'
#
loop_
_entity.id
_entity.type
_entity.pdbx_description
1 polymer ?
#
loop_
_entity_poly.entity_id
_entity_poly.type
_entity_poly.pdbx_seq_one_letter_code
_entity_poly.pdbx_strand_id
1 'polypeptide(L)'
;MKKIIVLFTFLFALFFSGFLSASAAETPAVVSALRWTARNDGDPPFVRIAMDLSKAVKAEAAIDAEGKNFQVILRNTKKENVASQYDMDSRIIDFATLSEKDGDTYLDILMTKPVRMADIRIFALRKDMAAGKPHRLVVDIPIPGAKKTYFKGTLKKPAVTKAPESKTSPSPKFTVSEEAKQVLKGKVICIDPGHGGTDPGAIGHLNGKEVYEKNITLSIALPLRDLLSAAGAKVIMTRSTDKDVFGPH
;
A
#
# COMPACT_ATOMS: atom_id res chain seq x y z
N MET A 1 -48.49 50.63 -66.87
CA MET A 1 -47.99 49.24 -66.74
C MET A 1 -47.25 49.11 -65.41
N LYS A 2 -47.92 48.57 -64.39
CA LYS A 2 -47.33 48.41 -63.00
C LYS A 2 -46.73 47.01 -62.92
N LYS A 3 -45.44 46.93 -62.70
CA LYS A 3 -44.72 45.64 -62.44
C LYS A 3 -44.90 45.27 -60.96
N ILE A 4 -45.57 44.15 -60.76
CA ILE A 4 -45.69 43.51 -59.39
C ILE A 4 -44.43 42.67 -59.17
N ILE A 5 -43.64 43.02 -58.14
CA ILE A 5 -42.54 42.22 -57.70
C ILE A 5 -43.08 41.35 -56.55
N VAL A 6 -43.14 40.05 -56.77
CA VAL A 6 -43.46 39.05 -55.70
C VAL A 6 -42.18 38.67 -55.07
N LEU A 7 -42.03 39.07 -53.79
CA LEU A 7 -40.90 38.69 -52.94
C LEU A 7 -41.23 37.33 -52.26
N PHE A 8 -40.57 36.27 -52.69
CA PHE A 8 -40.65 34.95 -52.04
C PHE A 8 -39.68 34.96 -50.85
N THR A 9 -40.21 35.10 -49.63
CA THR A 9 -39.43 34.87 -48.41
C THR A 9 -39.40 33.37 -48.09
N PHE A 10 -38.24 32.76 -48.33
CA PHE A 10 -37.96 31.38 -47.95
C PHE A 10 -37.61 31.40 -46.46
N LEU A 11 -38.53 30.96 -45.58
CA LEU A 11 -38.28 30.77 -44.14
C LEU A 11 -37.54 29.44 -43.96
N PHE A 12 -36.22 29.47 -43.84
CA PHE A 12 -35.39 28.33 -43.53
C PHE A 12 -35.41 28.13 -42.01
N ALA A 13 -36.30 27.27 -41.51
CA ALA A 13 -36.30 26.84 -40.14
C ALA A 13 -35.14 25.87 -39.92
N LEU A 14 -34.00 26.39 -39.40
CA LEU A 14 -32.91 25.58 -38.88
C LEU A 14 -33.36 24.90 -37.57
N PHE A 15 -33.77 23.64 -37.69
CA PHE A 15 -33.85 22.76 -36.51
C PHE A 15 -32.44 22.52 -36.01
N PHE A 16 -32.00 23.32 -35.05
CA PHE A 16 -30.80 23.06 -34.26
C PHE A 16 -31.17 21.97 -33.23
N SER A 17 -31.11 20.71 -33.68
CA SER A 17 -31.15 19.57 -32.78
C SER A 17 -29.85 19.61 -31.95
N GLY A 18 -29.89 20.35 -30.84
CA GLY A 18 -28.85 20.28 -29.85
C GLY A 18 -28.78 18.85 -29.28
N PHE A 19 -27.88 18.05 -29.81
CA PHE A 19 -27.42 16.87 -29.11
C PHE A 19 -26.77 17.35 -27.79
N LEU A 20 -27.56 17.43 -26.74
CA LEU A 20 -27.04 17.39 -25.38
C LEU A 20 -26.40 16.00 -25.22
N SER A 21 -25.13 15.89 -25.57
CA SER A 21 -24.33 14.77 -25.11
C SER A 21 -24.31 14.86 -23.59
N ALA A 22 -25.23 14.16 -22.93
CA ALA A 22 -25.12 13.89 -21.52
C ALA A 22 -23.81 13.09 -21.34
N SER A 23 -22.75 13.81 -21.01
CA SER A 23 -21.53 13.17 -20.52
C SER A 23 -21.95 12.35 -19.32
N ALA A 24 -21.98 11.03 -19.47
CA ALA A 24 -22.24 10.15 -18.35
C ALA A 24 -21.24 10.51 -17.27
N ALA A 25 -21.72 11.00 -16.13
CA ALA A 25 -20.88 11.37 -15.01
C ALA A 25 -20.03 10.13 -14.64
N GLU A 26 -18.74 10.21 -14.84
CA GLU A 26 -17.83 9.09 -14.57
C GLU A 26 -17.91 8.76 -13.09
N THR A 27 -18.26 7.50 -12.75
CA THR A 27 -18.32 7.08 -11.35
C THR A 27 -16.99 7.37 -10.66
N PRO A 28 -16.99 7.98 -9.48
CA PRO A 28 -15.76 8.27 -8.76
C PRO A 28 -14.89 7.03 -8.56
N ALA A 29 -13.59 7.19 -8.57
CA ALA A 29 -12.67 6.18 -8.09
C ALA A 29 -12.76 6.10 -6.56
N VAL A 30 -12.24 5.02 -5.98
CA VAL A 30 -12.25 4.81 -4.54
C VAL A 30 -10.84 4.50 -4.06
N VAL A 31 -10.37 5.21 -3.03
CA VAL A 31 -9.21 4.84 -2.23
C VAL A 31 -9.69 3.84 -1.19
N SER A 32 -9.27 2.60 -1.30
CA SER A 32 -9.66 1.50 -0.40
C SER A 32 -8.63 1.14 0.65
N ALA A 33 -7.38 1.59 0.48
CA ALA A 33 -6.32 1.45 1.48
C ALA A 33 -5.24 2.52 1.28
N LEU A 34 -4.61 2.93 2.38
CA LEU A 34 -3.36 3.67 2.38
C LEU A 34 -2.39 2.92 3.30
N ARG A 35 -1.22 2.62 2.76
CA ARG A 35 -0.12 1.95 3.48
C ARG A 35 1.15 2.74 3.32
N TRP A 36 2.02 2.67 4.30
CA TRP A 36 3.33 3.31 4.21
C TRP A 36 4.42 2.42 4.80
N THR A 37 5.65 2.66 4.38
CA THR A 37 6.85 1.98 4.88
C THR A 37 8.08 2.84 4.71
N ALA A 38 9.00 2.77 5.67
CA ALA A 38 10.32 3.37 5.53
C ALA A 38 11.26 2.42 4.78
N ARG A 39 11.87 2.90 3.72
CA ARG A 39 12.83 2.16 2.87
C ARG A 39 14.23 2.69 3.14
N ASN A 40 14.94 2.04 4.07
CA ASN A 40 16.28 2.43 4.45
C ASN A 40 17.36 1.92 3.47
N ASP A 41 17.00 1.02 2.58
CA ASP A 41 17.82 0.46 1.50
C ASP A 41 17.86 1.37 0.25
N GLY A 42 17.01 2.40 0.18
CA GLY A 42 17.02 3.41 -0.88
C GLY A 42 18.27 4.31 -0.83
N ASP A 43 18.55 4.99 -1.94
CA ASP A 43 19.62 5.99 -2.04
C ASP A 43 19.08 7.27 -2.69
N PRO A 44 18.75 8.29 -1.85
CA PRO A 44 18.70 8.25 -0.38
C PRO A 44 17.59 7.33 0.17
N PRO A 45 17.60 6.97 1.47
CA PRO A 45 16.46 6.38 2.14
C PRO A 45 15.19 7.21 1.98
N PHE A 46 14.03 6.58 1.93
CA PHE A 46 12.76 7.26 1.67
C PHE A 46 11.59 6.61 2.41
N VAL A 47 10.52 7.38 2.59
CA VAL A 47 9.22 6.85 3.00
C VAL A 47 8.39 6.60 1.75
N ARG A 48 7.88 5.38 1.59
CA ARG A 48 6.93 5.02 0.55
C ARG A 48 5.52 5.02 1.10
N ILE A 49 4.65 5.75 0.43
CA ILE A 49 3.21 5.75 0.68
C ILE A 49 2.54 5.14 -0.54
N ALA A 50 1.66 4.17 -0.35
CA ALA A 50 0.92 3.51 -1.41
C ALA A 50 -0.58 3.57 -1.13
N MET A 51 -1.35 4.12 -2.05
CA MET A 51 -2.81 4.17 -2.02
C MET A 51 -3.39 3.17 -3.01
N ASP A 52 -4.22 2.25 -2.54
CA ASP A 52 -4.96 1.31 -3.39
C ASP A 52 -6.19 1.99 -3.96
N LEU A 53 -6.41 1.82 -5.26
CA LEU A 53 -7.43 2.51 -6.04
C LEU A 53 -8.31 1.51 -6.79
N SER A 54 -9.62 1.75 -6.83
CA SER A 54 -10.56 0.93 -7.61
C SER A 54 -10.30 0.98 -9.11
N LYS A 55 -9.82 2.12 -9.62
CA LYS A 55 -9.43 2.35 -11.01
C LYS A 55 -8.26 3.33 -11.10
N ALA A 56 -7.69 3.50 -12.30
CA ALA A 56 -6.70 4.54 -12.55
C ALA A 56 -7.31 5.94 -12.36
N VAL A 57 -6.55 6.85 -11.76
CA VAL A 57 -6.98 8.23 -11.47
C VAL A 57 -5.98 9.24 -12.01
N LYS A 58 -6.47 10.45 -12.30
CA LYS A 58 -5.60 11.60 -12.51
C LYS A 58 -5.16 12.12 -11.15
N ALA A 59 -3.86 12.18 -10.93
CA ALA A 59 -3.27 12.73 -9.72
C ALA A 59 -2.48 14.00 -10.05
N GLU A 60 -2.61 15.01 -9.18
CA GLU A 60 -1.84 16.24 -9.22
C GLU A 60 -1.09 16.38 -7.91
N ALA A 61 0.11 16.94 -7.93
CA ALA A 61 0.89 17.12 -6.72
C ALA A 61 1.57 18.48 -6.69
N ALA A 62 1.63 19.04 -5.50
CA ALA A 62 2.28 20.33 -5.24
C ALA A 62 3.01 20.31 -3.90
N ILE A 63 4.00 21.17 -3.78
CA ILE A 63 4.71 21.44 -2.53
C ILE A 63 4.83 22.95 -2.36
N ASP A 64 4.79 23.43 -1.13
CA ASP A 64 4.95 24.84 -0.84
C ASP A 64 6.38 25.34 -1.10
N ALA A 65 6.56 26.65 -1.05
CA ALA A 65 7.87 27.28 -1.27
C ALA A 65 8.91 26.92 -0.19
N GLU A 66 8.45 26.52 1.00
CA GLU A 66 9.30 26.08 2.11
C GLU A 66 9.71 24.62 1.98
N GLY A 67 9.07 23.87 1.10
CA GLY A 67 9.32 22.45 0.90
C GLY A 67 8.82 21.56 2.04
N LYS A 68 7.83 22.02 2.80
CA LYS A 68 7.32 21.30 3.97
C LYS A 68 5.87 20.82 3.85
N ASN A 69 5.02 21.56 3.15
CA ASN A 69 3.63 21.15 2.95
C ASN A 69 3.49 20.54 1.55
N PHE A 70 3.39 19.22 1.50
CA PHE A 70 3.24 18.47 0.27
C PHE A 70 1.81 17.95 0.15
N GLN A 71 1.18 18.16 -0.98
CA GLN A 71 -0.19 17.75 -1.25
C GLN A 71 -0.26 16.91 -2.52
N VAL A 72 -1.06 15.86 -2.48
CA VAL A 72 -1.48 15.09 -3.66
C VAL A 72 -3.00 15.13 -3.76
N ILE A 73 -3.51 15.51 -4.93
CA ILE A 73 -4.94 15.57 -5.24
C ILE A 73 -5.28 14.45 -6.20
N LEU A 74 -6.20 13.60 -5.80
CA LEU A 74 -6.77 12.53 -6.60
C LEU A 74 -8.11 12.99 -7.14
N ARG A 75 -8.18 13.30 -8.44
CA ARG A 75 -9.40 13.86 -9.07
C ARG A 75 -10.51 12.82 -9.17
N ASN A 76 -11.75 13.25 -8.96
CA ASN A 76 -12.96 12.42 -9.01
C ASN A 76 -12.78 11.11 -8.22
N THR A 77 -12.36 11.25 -6.95
CA THR A 77 -11.99 10.12 -6.10
C THR A 77 -12.55 10.30 -4.70
N LYS A 78 -13.10 9.24 -4.13
CA LYS A 78 -13.58 9.17 -2.75
C LYS A 78 -12.68 8.25 -1.94
N LYS A 79 -12.75 8.35 -0.61
CA LYS A 79 -12.11 7.39 0.30
C LYS A 79 -13.19 6.50 0.95
N GLU A 80 -12.91 5.23 1.11
CA GLU A 80 -13.85 4.29 1.74
C GLU A 80 -13.10 3.39 2.71
N ASN A 81 -13.55 3.38 3.96
CA ASN A 81 -12.98 2.58 5.05
C ASN A 81 -11.46 2.82 5.29
N VAL A 82 -11.00 4.04 5.05
CA VAL A 82 -9.60 4.45 5.18
C VAL A 82 -9.49 5.53 6.25
N ALA A 83 -8.48 5.44 7.11
CA ALA A 83 -8.24 6.45 8.14
C ALA A 83 -8.08 7.83 7.53
N SER A 84 -8.40 8.86 8.32
CA SER A 84 -8.22 10.27 7.89
C SER A 84 -6.88 10.86 8.34
N GLN A 85 -6.19 10.21 9.28
CA GLN A 85 -4.92 10.66 9.86
C GLN A 85 -3.95 9.51 9.95
N TYR A 86 -2.67 9.79 9.74
CA TYR A 86 -1.60 8.82 9.72
C TYR A 86 -0.36 9.37 10.42
N ASP A 87 0.10 8.63 11.43
CA ASP A 87 1.42 8.81 12.01
C ASP A 87 2.39 7.97 11.17
N MET A 88 3.40 8.62 10.62
CA MET A 88 4.37 7.97 9.73
C MET A 88 5.79 8.12 10.29
N ASP A 89 6.80 8.02 9.45
CA ASP A 89 8.20 8.13 9.87
C ASP A 89 8.54 9.58 10.23
N SER A 90 8.64 9.88 11.51
CA SER A 90 8.91 11.21 12.06
C SER A 90 10.28 11.81 11.65
N ARG A 91 11.16 11.03 11.03
CA ARG A 91 12.40 11.54 10.45
C ARG A 91 12.13 12.51 9.29
N ILE A 92 10.97 12.38 8.64
CA ILE A 92 10.59 13.22 7.50
C ILE A 92 9.13 13.65 7.50
N ILE A 93 8.20 12.87 8.04
CA ILE A 93 6.78 13.19 8.06
C ILE A 93 6.36 13.48 9.50
N ASP A 94 5.90 14.70 9.76
CA ASP A 94 5.33 15.10 11.05
C ASP A 94 3.88 14.64 11.14
N PHE A 95 3.13 14.85 10.06
CA PHE A 95 1.71 14.55 10.04
C PHE A 95 1.21 14.32 8.61
N ALA A 96 0.30 13.37 8.42
CA ALA A 96 -0.35 13.14 7.15
C ALA A 96 -1.86 12.96 7.32
N THR A 97 -2.64 13.58 6.44
CA THR A 97 -4.11 13.46 6.41
C THR A 97 -4.60 13.03 5.03
N LEU A 98 -5.69 12.26 5.04
CA LEU A 98 -6.44 11.90 3.86
C LEU A 98 -7.87 12.44 4.02
N SER A 99 -8.25 13.42 3.21
CA SER A 99 -9.55 14.09 3.27
C SER A 99 -10.27 14.08 1.93
N GLU A 100 -11.59 14.33 1.94
CA GLU A 100 -12.40 14.53 0.74
C GLU A 100 -12.94 15.95 0.71
N LYS A 101 -12.89 16.57 -0.46
CA LYS A 101 -13.47 17.86 -0.71
C LYS A 101 -13.84 18.01 -2.19
N ASP A 102 -15.03 18.54 -2.47
CA ASP A 102 -15.50 18.85 -3.83
C ASP A 102 -15.41 17.68 -4.83
N GLY A 103 -15.57 16.45 -4.35
CA GLY A 103 -15.51 15.22 -5.16
C GLY A 103 -14.09 14.70 -5.43
N ASP A 104 -13.07 15.33 -4.86
CA ASP A 104 -11.68 14.91 -4.95
C ASP A 104 -11.17 14.42 -3.59
N THR A 105 -10.15 13.57 -3.60
CA THR A 105 -9.44 13.13 -2.38
C THR A 105 -8.08 13.79 -2.30
N TYR A 106 -7.76 14.31 -1.14
CA TYR A 106 -6.53 15.06 -0.83
C TYR A 106 -5.69 14.26 0.16
N LEU A 107 -4.44 14.00 -0.20
CA LEU A 107 -3.40 13.54 0.73
C LEU A 107 -2.51 14.75 1.05
N ASP A 108 -2.63 15.27 2.26
CA ASP A 108 -1.83 16.38 2.77
C ASP A 108 -0.76 15.84 3.71
N ILE A 109 0.48 16.23 3.49
CA ILE A 109 1.64 15.77 4.27
C ILE A 109 2.43 16.97 4.76
N LEU A 110 2.53 17.10 6.08
CA LEU A 110 3.44 18.04 6.72
C LEU A 110 4.78 17.35 6.99
N MET A 111 5.86 17.91 6.45
CA MET A 111 7.19 17.35 6.59
C MET A 111 7.99 18.04 7.70
N THR A 112 8.79 17.27 8.41
CA THR A 112 9.69 17.79 9.48
C THR A 112 10.88 18.54 8.90
N LYS A 113 11.27 18.25 7.64
CA LYS A 113 12.41 18.85 6.95
C LYS A 113 12.01 19.26 5.53
N PRO A 114 12.60 20.31 4.97
CA PRO A 114 12.39 20.69 3.58
C PRO A 114 12.78 19.60 2.61
N VAL A 115 11.93 19.39 1.60
CA VAL A 115 12.19 18.48 0.47
C VAL A 115 11.83 19.22 -0.81
N ARG A 116 12.61 19.02 -1.88
CA ARG A 116 12.29 19.60 -3.18
C ARG A 116 11.31 18.69 -3.93
N MET A 117 10.37 19.27 -4.66
CA MET A 117 9.44 18.51 -5.51
C MET A 117 10.16 17.54 -6.46
N ALA A 118 11.29 17.94 -7.00
CA ALA A 118 12.08 17.11 -7.91
C ALA A 118 12.69 15.85 -7.26
N ASP A 119 12.78 15.81 -5.93
CA ASP A 119 13.32 14.67 -5.19
C ASP A 119 12.20 13.68 -4.77
N ILE A 120 10.93 14.11 -4.86
CA ILE A 120 9.77 13.26 -4.57
C ILE A 120 9.41 12.47 -5.84
N ARG A 121 9.24 11.17 -5.73
CA ARG A 121 8.80 10.33 -6.84
C ARG A 121 7.34 9.96 -6.67
N ILE A 122 6.56 10.21 -7.72
CA ILE A 122 5.14 9.87 -7.76
C ILE A 122 4.90 9.02 -9.01
N PHE A 123 4.31 7.85 -8.84
CA PHE A 123 4.05 6.96 -9.97
C PHE A 123 2.84 6.07 -9.71
N ALA A 124 2.18 5.68 -10.80
CA ALA A 124 1.03 4.79 -10.77
C ALA A 124 1.44 3.35 -11.13
N LEU A 125 0.94 2.40 -10.37
CA LEU A 125 1.03 0.98 -10.67
C LEU A 125 -0.33 0.51 -11.19
N ARG A 126 -0.33 -0.17 -12.33
CA ARG A 126 -1.54 -0.76 -12.89
C ARG A 126 -2.02 -1.93 -12.06
N LYS A 127 -3.30 -2.25 -12.17
CA LYS A 127 -3.89 -3.46 -11.60
C LYS A 127 -3.13 -4.68 -12.13
N ASP A 128 -2.73 -5.54 -11.23
CA ASP A 128 -2.13 -6.84 -11.54
C ASP A 128 -3.13 -7.94 -11.17
N MET A 129 -3.77 -8.50 -12.18
CA MET A 129 -4.80 -9.52 -12.00
C MET A 129 -4.21 -10.84 -11.51
N ALA A 130 -2.99 -11.17 -11.92
CA ALA A 130 -2.33 -12.41 -11.54
C ALA A 130 -1.91 -12.39 -10.06
N ALA A 131 -1.44 -11.22 -9.58
CA ALA A 131 -1.05 -11.02 -8.19
C ALA A 131 -2.20 -10.51 -7.31
N GLY A 132 -3.42 -10.33 -7.85
CA GLY A 132 -4.57 -9.82 -7.11
C GLY A 132 -4.39 -8.37 -6.60
N LYS A 133 -3.47 -7.60 -7.18
CA LYS A 133 -3.14 -6.24 -6.71
C LYS A 133 -3.98 -5.20 -7.45
N PRO A 134 -4.60 -4.24 -6.74
CA PRO A 134 -5.39 -3.18 -7.36
C PRO A 134 -4.50 -2.16 -8.09
N HIS A 135 -5.12 -1.18 -8.76
CA HIS A 135 -4.41 0.04 -9.14
C HIS A 135 -3.83 0.72 -7.90
N ARG A 136 -2.66 1.32 -8.01
CA ARG A 136 -2.03 2.02 -6.88
C ARG A 136 -1.40 3.32 -7.34
N LEU A 137 -1.55 4.35 -6.53
CA LEU A 137 -0.68 5.53 -6.60
C LEU A 137 0.38 5.39 -5.50
N VAL A 138 1.63 5.58 -5.88
CA VAL A 138 2.78 5.46 -4.97
C VAL A 138 3.51 6.79 -4.92
N VAL A 139 3.86 7.21 -3.70
CA VAL A 139 4.64 8.41 -3.43
C VAL A 139 5.85 8.01 -2.60
N ASP A 140 7.05 8.33 -3.09
CA ASP A 140 8.31 8.14 -2.37
C ASP A 140 8.86 9.50 -1.95
N ILE A 141 8.95 9.75 -0.65
CA ILE A 141 9.48 10.99 -0.06
C ILE A 141 10.86 10.69 0.52
N PRO A 142 11.95 11.29 0.01
CA PRO A 142 13.29 11.04 0.51
C PRO A 142 13.44 11.54 1.95
N ILE A 143 14.33 10.92 2.72
CA ILE A 143 14.70 11.34 4.07
C ILE A 143 16.05 12.06 3.99
N PRO A 144 16.07 13.40 3.94
CA PRO A 144 17.31 14.17 3.77
C PRO A 144 18.32 13.89 4.89
N GLY A 145 19.56 13.63 4.51
CA GLY A 145 20.65 13.36 5.43
C GLY A 145 20.67 11.96 6.04
N ALA A 146 19.65 11.12 5.75
CA ALA A 146 19.68 9.72 6.14
C ALA A 146 20.74 8.96 5.32
N LYS A 147 21.49 8.11 6.00
CA LYS A 147 22.46 7.22 5.34
C LYS A 147 21.76 5.93 4.95
N LYS A 148 22.02 5.47 3.73
CA LYS A 148 21.63 4.15 3.26
C LYS A 148 22.20 3.10 4.22
N THR A 149 21.33 2.34 4.83
CA THR A 149 21.73 1.18 5.62
C THR A 149 21.57 -0.04 4.73
N TYR A 150 22.68 -0.51 4.20
CA TYR A 150 22.70 -1.86 3.67
C TYR A 150 22.55 -2.80 4.86
N PHE A 151 21.65 -3.73 4.76
CA PHE A 151 21.72 -4.91 5.58
C PHE A 151 23.03 -5.62 5.19
N LYS A 152 24.12 -5.30 5.87
CA LYS A 152 25.33 -6.14 5.86
C LYS A 152 25.02 -7.40 6.66
N GLY A 153 24.06 -8.15 6.20
CA GLY A 153 23.96 -9.55 6.56
C GLY A 153 25.12 -10.26 5.89
N THR A 154 26.28 -10.19 6.51
CA THR A 154 27.25 -11.25 6.31
C THR A 154 26.51 -12.49 6.76
N LEU A 155 26.09 -13.32 5.81
CA LEU A 155 25.67 -14.68 6.08
C LEU A 155 26.91 -15.41 6.63
N LYS A 156 27.29 -15.11 7.88
CA LYS A 156 28.01 -16.07 8.68
C LYS A 156 27.02 -17.22 8.77
N LYS A 157 27.29 -18.27 7.97
CA LYS A 157 26.72 -19.59 8.16
C LYS A 157 26.65 -19.78 9.68
N PRO A 158 25.46 -19.84 10.30
CA PRO A 158 25.44 -20.03 11.73
C PRO A 158 26.20 -21.31 12.00
N ALA A 159 27.31 -21.19 12.73
CA ALA A 159 27.81 -22.36 13.44
C ALA A 159 26.59 -22.89 14.18
N VAL A 160 26.33 -24.17 14.05
CA VAL A 160 25.28 -24.86 14.81
C VAL A 160 25.68 -24.79 16.27
N THR A 161 25.51 -23.64 16.86
CA THR A 161 25.49 -23.45 18.31
C THR A 161 24.06 -23.80 18.68
N LYS A 162 23.90 -24.92 19.42
CA LYS A 162 22.66 -25.23 20.14
C LYS A 162 22.08 -23.92 20.63
N ALA A 163 20.84 -23.65 20.22
CA ALA A 163 20.09 -22.49 20.68
C ALA A 163 20.25 -22.41 22.22
N PRO A 164 20.57 -21.22 22.78
CA PRO A 164 20.47 -21.07 24.21
C PRO A 164 19.02 -21.40 24.55
N GLU A 165 18.82 -22.36 25.43
CA GLU A 165 17.51 -22.65 26.00
C GLU A 165 16.98 -21.35 26.58
N SER A 166 16.15 -20.66 25.79
CA SER A 166 15.34 -19.56 26.26
C SER A 166 14.52 -20.15 27.40
N LYS A 167 14.74 -19.64 28.60
CA LYS A 167 13.85 -19.88 29.71
C LYS A 167 12.47 -19.41 29.29
N THR A 168 11.70 -20.32 28.73
CA THR A 168 10.36 -20.15 28.24
C THR A 168 9.48 -19.70 29.37
N SER A 169 9.01 -18.46 29.33
CA SER A 169 7.67 -18.18 29.84
C SER A 169 6.75 -19.27 29.30
N PRO A 170 5.91 -19.91 30.12
CA PRO A 170 5.09 -20.99 29.65
C PRO A 170 4.18 -20.44 28.52
N SER A 171 4.45 -20.86 27.30
CA SER A 171 3.55 -20.60 26.18
C SER A 171 2.16 -21.13 26.56
N PRO A 172 1.09 -20.35 26.38
CA PRO A 172 -0.24 -20.86 26.65
C PRO A 172 -0.41 -22.15 25.85
N LYS A 173 -0.70 -23.25 26.55
CA LYS A 173 -1.00 -24.54 25.91
C LYS A 173 -2.34 -24.37 25.21
N PHE A 174 -2.32 -24.05 23.95
CA PHE A 174 -3.52 -24.05 23.13
C PHE A 174 -3.93 -25.52 22.92
N THR A 175 -5.05 -25.91 23.48
CA THR A 175 -5.69 -27.19 23.20
C THR A 175 -6.64 -27.00 22.02
N VAL A 176 -6.46 -27.81 20.99
CA VAL A 176 -7.37 -27.81 19.85
C VAL A 176 -8.67 -28.49 20.26
N SER A 177 -9.82 -27.80 20.07
CA SER A 177 -11.13 -28.37 20.40
C SER A 177 -11.49 -29.51 19.45
N GLU A 178 -12.38 -30.43 19.89
CA GLU A 178 -12.83 -31.54 19.06
C GLU A 178 -13.62 -31.06 17.83
N GLU A 179 -14.37 -29.96 17.98
CA GLU A 179 -15.07 -29.32 16.84
C GLU A 179 -14.07 -28.82 15.78
N ALA A 180 -12.99 -28.19 16.21
CA ALA A 180 -11.95 -27.73 15.29
C ALA A 180 -11.30 -28.92 14.57
N LYS A 181 -11.05 -30.05 15.26
CA LYS A 181 -10.52 -31.27 14.63
C LYS A 181 -11.48 -31.86 13.60
N GLN A 182 -12.78 -31.83 13.87
CA GLN A 182 -13.78 -32.32 12.91
C GLN A 182 -13.80 -31.47 11.63
N VAL A 183 -13.74 -30.13 11.76
CA VAL A 183 -13.78 -29.19 10.63
C VAL A 183 -12.48 -29.23 9.81
N LEU A 184 -11.35 -29.36 10.49
CA LEU A 184 -10.01 -29.21 9.87
C LEU A 184 -9.42 -30.53 9.36
N LYS A 185 -9.94 -31.66 9.80
CA LYS A 185 -9.48 -33.00 9.38
C LYS A 185 -9.48 -33.14 7.86
N GLY A 186 -8.32 -33.44 7.30
CA GLY A 186 -8.12 -33.63 5.86
C GLY A 186 -8.17 -32.36 5.01
N LYS A 187 -8.35 -31.17 5.61
CA LYS A 187 -8.21 -29.90 4.87
C LYS A 187 -6.76 -29.65 4.52
N VAL A 188 -6.54 -29.05 3.35
CA VAL A 188 -5.22 -28.56 2.93
C VAL A 188 -5.21 -27.05 3.12
N ILE A 189 -4.27 -26.56 3.92
CA ILE A 189 -4.15 -25.13 4.26
C ILE A 189 -2.75 -24.68 3.89
N CYS A 190 -2.66 -23.62 3.10
CA CYS A 190 -1.40 -22.95 2.81
C CYS A 190 -1.25 -21.74 3.73
N ILE A 191 -0.11 -21.65 4.43
CA ILE A 191 0.27 -20.49 5.21
C ILE A 191 1.43 -19.80 4.48
N ASP A 192 1.25 -18.53 4.21
CA ASP A 192 2.24 -17.67 3.56
C ASP A 192 2.73 -16.58 4.53
N PRO A 193 3.82 -16.83 5.29
CA PRO A 193 4.42 -15.80 6.13
C PRO A 193 5.06 -14.74 5.24
N GLY A 194 4.45 -13.56 5.14
CA GLY A 194 4.95 -12.47 4.30
C GLY A 194 6.38 -12.08 4.65
N HIS A 195 7.10 -11.53 3.66
CA HIS A 195 8.51 -11.13 3.75
C HIS A 195 9.45 -12.32 3.95
N GLY A 196 10.74 -12.07 4.20
CA GLY A 196 11.75 -13.12 4.44
C GLY A 196 13.04 -12.89 3.66
N GLY A 197 14.13 -13.50 4.11
CA GLY A 197 15.42 -13.38 3.47
C GLY A 197 15.86 -11.92 3.34
N THR A 198 16.00 -11.43 2.13
CA THR A 198 16.42 -10.06 1.80
C THR A 198 15.32 -9.02 2.03
N ASP A 199 14.06 -9.42 2.13
CA ASP A 199 12.93 -8.52 2.40
C ASP A 199 12.58 -8.52 3.90
N PRO A 200 12.97 -7.48 4.66
CA PRO A 200 12.67 -7.40 6.08
C PRO A 200 11.20 -7.06 6.38
N GLY A 201 10.43 -6.57 5.39
CA GLY A 201 9.14 -5.93 5.61
C GLY A 201 9.27 -4.59 6.35
N ALA A 202 8.28 -4.25 7.15
CA ALA A 202 8.35 -3.07 8.02
C ALA A 202 9.39 -3.27 9.13
N ILE A 203 10.11 -2.19 9.44
CA ILE A 203 11.12 -2.18 10.51
C ILE A 203 10.61 -1.29 11.63
N GLY A 204 10.40 -1.88 12.79
CA GLY A 204 9.98 -1.19 14.01
C GLY A 204 11.05 -1.30 15.12
N HIS A 205 10.76 -0.67 16.25
CA HIS A 205 11.60 -0.76 17.44
C HIS A 205 10.75 -1.18 18.64
N LEU A 206 11.20 -2.19 19.35
CA LEU A 206 10.60 -2.65 20.59
C LEU A 206 11.67 -2.76 21.66
N ASN A 207 11.51 -2.03 22.77
CA ASN A 207 12.48 -2.00 23.88
C ASN A 207 13.93 -1.68 23.41
N GLY A 208 14.08 -0.72 22.48
CA GLY A 208 15.37 -0.30 21.94
C GLY A 208 16.03 -1.26 20.93
N LYS A 209 15.34 -2.33 20.55
CA LYS A 209 15.82 -3.30 19.55
C LYS A 209 15.03 -3.18 18.27
N GLU A 210 15.69 -3.30 17.12
CA GLU A 210 15.01 -3.40 15.83
C GLU A 210 14.19 -4.69 15.75
N VAL A 211 12.96 -4.55 15.27
CA VAL A 211 12.03 -5.65 15.03
C VAL A 211 11.63 -5.62 13.56
N TYR A 212 11.79 -6.74 12.87
CA TYR A 212 11.48 -6.89 11.47
C TYR A 212 10.15 -7.63 11.29
N GLU A 213 9.31 -7.15 10.39
CA GLU A 213 8.01 -7.77 10.10
C GLU A 213 8.17 -9.25 9.70
N LYS A 214 9.20 -9.58 8.92
CA LYS A 214 9.50 -10.96 8.53
C LYS A 214 9.68 -11.92 9.71
N ASN A 215 10.20 -11.42 10.83
CA ASN A 215 10.38 -12.23 12.04
C ASN A 215 9.05 -12.39 12.78
N ILE A 216 8.23 -11.34 12.81
CA ILE A 216 6.90 -11.37 13.44
C ILE A 216 5.99 -12.33 12.67
N THR A 217 5.91 -12.19 11.35
CA THR A 217 5.06 -13.06 10.51
C THR A 217 5.45 -14.52 10.66
N LEU A 218 6.74 -14.83 10.67
CA LEU A 218 7.22 -16.18 10.87
C LEU A 218 6.92 -16.71 12.29
N SER A 219 7.07 -15.86 13.32
CA SER A 219 6.81 -16.24 14.72
C SER A 219 5.33 -16.54 14.99
N ILE A 220 4.42 -15.97 14.19
CA ILE A 220 2.98 -16.26 14.24
C ILE A 220 2.66 -17.51 13.42
N ALA A 221 3.26 -17.62 12.23
CA ALA A 221 2.95 -18.67 11.28
C ALA A 221 3.38 -20.07 11.74
N LEU A 222 4.53 -20.18 12.43
CA LEU A 222 5.03 -21.47 12.92
C LEU A 222 4.11 -22.10 13.97
N PRO A 223 3.71 -21.41 15.05
CA PRO A 223 2.73 -21.95 16.01
C PRO A 223 1.37 -22.24 15.36
N LEU A 224 0.92 -21.40 14.43
CA LEU A 224 -0.34 -21.62 13.71
C LEU A 224 -0.29 -22.91 12.88
N ARG A 225 0.83 -23.15 12.17
CA ARG A 225 1.06 -24.43 11.47
C ARG A 225 0.90 -25.62 12.41
N ASP A 226 1.53 -25.53 13.57
CA ASP A 226 1.53 -26.65 14.52
C ASP A 226 0.12 -26.90 15.10
N LEU A 227 -0.63 -25.84 15.39
CA LEU A 227 -2.03 -25.94 15.83
C LEU A 227 -2.95 -26.54 14.75
N LEU A 228 -2.84 -26.08 13.52
CA LEU A 228 -3.66 -26.59 12.40
C LEU A 228 -3.30 -28.04 12.10
N SER A 229 -2.01 -28.41 12.16
CA SER A 229 -1.56 -29.79 11.99
C SER A 229 -2.07 -30.70 13.10
N ALA A 230 -2.05 -30.24 14.35
CA ALA A 230 -2.61 -30.97 15.50
C ALA A 230 -4.14 -31.13 15.39
N ALA A 231 -4.81 -30.22 14.67
CA ALA A 231 -6.23 -30.33 14.33
C ALA A 231 -6.53 -31.26 13.14
N GLY A 232 -5.51 -31.90 12.54
CA GLY A 232 -5.67 -32.85 11.45
C GLY A 232 -5.67 -32.22 10.05
N ALA A 233 -5.31 -30.97 9.89
CA ALA A 233 -5.10 -30.34 8.60
C ALA A 233 -3.73 -30.72 8.02
N LYS A 234 -3.65 -30.82 6.67
CA LYS A 234 -2.38 -30.83 5.94
C LYS A 234 -1.92 -29.40 5.70
N VAL A 235 -0.89 -28.96 6.42
CA VAL A 235 -0.40 -27.58 6.31
C VAL A 235 0.80 -27.53 5.36
N ILE A 236 0.75 -26.59 4.41
CA ILE A 236 1.82 -26.23 3.48
C ILE A 236 2.28 -24.84 3.85
N MET A 237 3.58 -24.62 3.93
CA MET A 237 4.15 -23.28 4.18
C MET A 237 5.01 -22.85 2.99
N THR A 238 4.88 -21.60 2.56
CA THR A 238 5.75 -21.01 1.52
C THR A 238 7.18 -20.85 2.03
N ARG A 239 7.34 -20.55 3.33
CA ARG A 239 8.62 -20.58 4.06
C ARG A 239 8.41 -20.98 5.51
N SER A 240 9.38 -21.68 6.07
CA SER A 240 9.44 -22.05 7.51
C SER A 240 10.72 -21.54 8.20
N THR A 241 11.53 -20.80 7.47
CA THR A 241 12.76 -20.16 7.95
C THR A 241 12.85 -18.75 7.36
N ASP A 242 13.85 -17.98 7.80
CA ASP A 242 14.13 -16.65 7.22
C ASP A 242 14.84 -16.83 5.86
N LYS A 243 14.06 -16.97 4.80
CA LYS A 243 14.53 -17.12 3.40
C LYS A 243 13.63 -16.34 2.45
N ASP A 244 14.16 -16.00 1.27
CA ASP A 244 13.37 -15.51 0.16
C ASP A 244 12.43 -16.61 -0.34
N VAL A 245 11.18 -16.24 -0.62
CA VAL A 245 10.16 -17.18 -1.15
C VAL A 245 10.28 -17.31 -2.66
N PHE A 246 10.73 -16.23 -3.31
CA PHE A 246 10.99 -16.18 -4.74
C PHE A 246 12.50 -16.16 -4.97
N GLY A 247 12.98 -16.97 -5.91
CA GLY A 247 14.38 -16.93 -6.30
C GLY A 247 14.78 -15.55 -6.82
N PRO A 248 16.09 -15.27 -6.96
CA PRO A 248 16.57 -13.99 -7.50
C PRO A 248 15.98 -13.81 -8.91
N HIS A 249 15.33 -12.65 -9.10
CA HIS A 249 14.90 -12.15 -10.42
C HIS A 249 16.06 -11.54 -11.13
#